data_aecf7f39adb49c4bbd138cda43161325
#
_entry.id   aecf7f39adb49c4bbd138cda43161325
#
_cell.length_a   1.000
_cell.length_b   1.000
_cell.length_c   1.000
_cell.angle_alpha   90.00
_cell.angle_beta   90.00
_cell.angle_gamma   90.00
#
_symmetry.space_group_name_H-M   'P 1'
#
loop_
_entity.id
_entity.type
_entity.pdbx_description
1 polymer ?
#
loop_
_entity_poly.entity_id
_entity_poly.type
_entity_poly.pdbx_seq_one_letter_code
_entity_poly.pdbx_strand_id
1 'polypeptide(L)'
;NAQIFGNAIVFGNARVYGNAKVYGNAIISSNAKVCDNAMVRGKANVYSHADIRGDAEITADTDYIVFKNWWSSGRFFTWTRSNNMWRVGCFYGTSNELIEKAYKDSKLSGKEYKRVVDYVNSILNVNEYDNIRKNIKERLLSKIRKLFGK
;
A
#
# COMPACT_ATOMS: atom_id res chain seq x y z
N ASN A 1 20.77 1.72 -8.11
CA ASN A 1 21.49 2.56 -7.12
C ASN A 1 20.51 3.15 -6.11
N ALA A 2 20.21 2.37 -5.06
CA ALA A 2 19.34 2.84 -3.98
C ALA A 2 19.90 4.09 -3.29
N GLN A 3 19.03 5.00 -2.89
CA GLN A 3 19.39 6.26 -2.25
C GLN A 3 18.64 6.40 -0.92
N ILE A 4 19.34 6.69 0.16
CA ILE A 4 18.81 6.98 1.48
C ILE A 4 19.38 8.34 1.89
N PHE A 5 18.51 9.33 2.14
CA PHE A 5 18.97 10.69 2.44
C PHE A 5 17.97 11.45 3.34
N GLY A 6 18.35 12.68 3.72
CA GLY A 6 17.62 13.42 4.74
C GLY A 6 17.78 12.80 6.12
N ASN A 7 16.70 12.72 6.87
CA ASN A 7 16.65 12.09 8.21
C ASN A 7 16.06 10.66 8.16
N ALA A 8 16.11 10.01 7.00
CA ALA A 8 15.60 8.65 6.85
C ALA A 8 16.47 7.65 7.64
N ILE A 9 15.81 6.67 8.27
CA ILE A 9 16.46 5.65 9.10
C ILE A 9 16.13 4.27 8.55
N VAL A 10 17.14 3.44 8.36
CA VAL A 10 17.00 2.03 7.95
C VAL A 10 17.72 1.15 8.94
N PHE A 11 17.04 0.22 9.58
CA PHE A 11 17.63 -0.64 10.61
C PHE A 11 17.00 -2.04 10.68
N GLY A 12 17.52 -2.89 11.55
CA GLY A 12 17.13 -4.31 11.64
C GLY A 12 17.62 -5.09 10.43
N ASN A 13 16.76 -5.95 9.89
CA ASN A 13 17.02 -6.74 8.68
C ASN A 13 16.42 -6.09 7.42
N ALA A 14 16.09 -4.80 7.48
CA ALA A 14 15.50 -4.08 6.38
C ALA A 14 16.48 -3.95 5.20
N ARG A 15 15.95 -3.97 3.98
CA ARG A 15 16.76 -3.89 2.75
C ARG A 15 16.21 -2.84 1.81
N VAL A 16 17.07 -1.94 1.37
CA VAL A 16 16.76 -0.94 0.34
C VAL A 16 17.74 -1.16 -0.82
N TYR A 17 17.22 -1.47 -2.01
CA TYR A 17 18.07 -1.81 -3.16
C TYR A 17 17.40 -1.43 -4.50
N GLY A 18 18.07 -1.74 -5.62
CA GLY A 18 17.63 -1.29 -6.95
C GLY A 18 17.81 0.21 -7.11
N ASN A 19 16.78 0.89 -7.57
CA ASN A 19 16.72 2.34 -7.74
C ASN A 19 15.80 3.01 -6.67
N ALA A 20 15.51 2.30 -5.59
CA ALA A 20 14.61 2.78 -4.54
C ALA A 20 15.15 4.05 -3.86
N LYS A 21 14.26 4.94 -3.45
CA LYS A 21 14.58 6.17 -2.74
C LYS A 21 13.85 6.21 -1.40
N VAL A 22 14.61 6.44 -0.33
CA VAL A 22 14.08 6.59 1.03
C VAL A 22 14.57 7.92 1.59
N TYR A 23 13.65 8.84 1.94
CA TYR A 23 14.05 10.18 2.35
C TYR A 23 13.04 10.87 3.27
N GLY A 24 13.37 12.09 3.67
CA GLY A 24 12.59 12.83 4.67
C GLY A 24 12.84 12.28 6.06
N ASN A 25 11.79 11.98 6.80
CA ASN A 25 11.83 11.33 8.12
C ASN A 25 11.27 9.88 8.05
N ALA A 26 11.42 9.22 6.91
CA ALA A 26 10.94 7.87 6.72
C ALA A 26 11.75 6.85 7.52
N ILE A 27 11.09 5.81 8.01
CA ILE A 27 11.71 4.73 8.78
C ILE A 27 11.43 3.40 8.09
N ILE A 28 12.49 2.64 7.78
CA ILE A 28 12.39 1.29 7.25
C ILE A 28 13.00 0.32 8.26
N SER A 29 12.25 -0.68 8.70
CA SER A 29 12.72 -1.55 9.78
C SER A 29 12.26 -3.00 9.67
N SER A 30 12.65 -3.81 10.63
CA SER A 30 12.32 -5.24 10.74
C SER A 30 12.84 -6.04 9.52
N ASN A 31 11.99 -6.75 8.81
CA ASN A 31 12.31 -7.52 7.59
C ASN A 31 11.78 -6.85 6.31
N ALA A 32 11.50 -5.56 6.36
CA ALA A 32 10.95 -4.81 5.23
C ALA A 32 11.93 -4.72 4.06
N LYS A 33 11.38 -4.70 2.86
CA LYS A 33 12.14 -4.52 1.62
C LYS A 33 11.57 -3.38 0.82
N VAL A 34 12.43 -2.51 0.30
CA VAL A 34 12.07 -1.43 -0.60
C VAL A 34 13.00 -1.53 -1.81
N CYS A 35 12.45 -1.72 -2.99
CA CYS A 35 13.27 -1.97 -4.18
C CYS A 35 12.64 -1.45 -5.48
N ASP A 36 13.30 -1.77 -6.59
CA ASP A 36 12.96 -1.29 -7.93
C ASP A 36 13.02 0.24 -8.00
N ASN A 37 11.94 0.92 -8.39
CA ASN A 37 11.85 2.39 -8.42
C ASN A 37 10.98 2.95 -7.27
N ALA A 38 10.72 2.15 -6.24
CA ALA A 38 9.85 2.54 -5.13
C ALA A 38 10.41 3.75 -4.36
N MET A 39 9.51 4.59 -3.90
CA MET A 39 9.83 5.76 -3.08
C MET A 39 9.13 5.68 -1.72
N VAL A 40 9.89 5.87 -0.64
CA VAL A 40 9.34 6.02 0.72
C VAL A 40 9.81 7.35 1.28
N ARG A 41 8.86 8.21 1.67
CA ARG A 41 9.18 9.58 2.07
C ARG A 41 8.26 10.10 3.17
N GLY A 42 8.48 11.34 3.56
CA GLY A 42 7.68 12.01 4.59
C GLY A 42 7.97 11.43 5.97
N LYS A 43 6.95 10.99 6.70
CA LYS A 43 7.02 10.34 8.00
C LYS A 43 6.58 8.87 7.95
N ALA A 44 6.60 8.26 6.77
CA ALA A 44 6.14 6.89 6.60
C ALA A 44 7.02 5.89 7.35
N ASN A 45 6.40 4.92 8.02
CA ASN A 45 7.06 3.77 8.60
C ASN A 45 6.76 2.52 7.79
N VAL A 46 7.80 1.87 7.26
CA VAL A 46 7.70 0.59 6.55
C VAL A 46 8.40 -0.49 7.35
N TYR A 47 7.65 -1.46 7.84
CA TYR A 47 8.15 -2.44 8.79
C TYR A 47 7.54 -3.84 8.57
N SER A 48 7.77 -4.75 9.53
CA SER A 48 7.32 -6.15 9.47
C SER A 48 7.93 -6.87 8.27
N HIS A 49 7.14 -7.47 7.42
CA HIS A 49 7.55 -8.20 6.22
C HIS A 49 7.05 -7.49 4.93
N ALA A 50 6.90 -6.17 4.99
CA ALA A 50 6.50 -5.38 3.83
C ALA A 50 7.52 -5.54 2.70
N ASP A 51 7.04 -5.72 1.47
CA ASP A 51 7.86 -5.78 0.27
C ASP A 51 7.33 -4.75 -0.74
N ILE A 52 7.90 -3.54 -0.70
CA ILE A 52 7.50 -2.37 -1.48
C ILE A 52 8.30 -2.36 -2.79
N ARG A 53 7.61 -2.40 -3.93
CA ARG A 53 8.23 -2.60 -5.25
C ARG A 53 7.64 -1.73 -6.36
N GLY A 54 8.24 -1.90 -7.53
CA GLY A 54 7.84 -1.21 -8.76
C GLY A 54 8.03 0.28 -8.62
N ASP A 55 6.99 1.02 -8.91
CA ASP A 55 6.89 2.48 -8.81
C ASP A 55 6.05 2.94 -7.60
N ALA A 56 5.90 2.07 -6.59
CA ALA A 56 5.11 2.38 -5.40
C ALA A 56 5.66 3.60 -4.65
N GLU A 57 4.77 4.49 -4.24
CA GLU A 57 5.08 5.65 -3.42
C GLU A 57 4.38 5.51 -2.06
N ILE A 58 5.16 5.53 -0.98
CA ILE A 58 4.70 5.42 0.41
C ILE A 58 5.02 6.74 1.13
N THR A 59 3.99 7.43 1.59
CA THR A 59 4.08 8.70 2.30
C THR A 59 3.53 8.63 3.72
N ALA A 60 2.72 7.60 3.98
CA ALA A 60 2.10 7.31 5.27
C ALA A 60 1.97 5.80 5.49
N ASP A 61 1.76 5.40 6.73
CA ASP A 61 1.62 3.99 7.13
C ASP A 61 0.39 3.31 6.51
N THR A 62 -0.59 4.10 6.06
CA THR A 62 -1.82 3.65 5.39
C THR A 62 -1.66 3.39 3.89
N ASP A 63 -0.48 3.64 3.31
CA ASP A 63 -0.23 3.48 1.87
C ASP A 63 0.14 2.05 1.48
N TYR A 64 0.25 1.15 2.45
CA TYR A 64 0.47 -0.27 2.21
C TYR A 64 -0.21 -1.14 3.28
N ILE A 65 -0.48 -2.40 2.95
CA ILE A 65 -0.97 -3.40 3.90
C ILE A 65 -0.18 -4.69 3.73
N VAL A 66 0.21 -5.29 4.85
CA VAL A 66 0.85 -6.61 4.88
C VAL A 66 -0.15 -7.63 5.38
N PHE A 67 -0.31 -8.72 4.61
CA PHE A 67 -1.14 -9.85 4.95
C PHE A 67 -0.28 -11.10 5.16
N LYS A 68 -0.83 -12.08 5.90
CA LYS A 68 -0.24 -13.41 6.03
C LYS A 68 -1.12 -14.43 5.33
N ASN A 69 -0.53 -15.23 4.46
CA ASN A 69 -1.19 -16.36 3.81
C ASN A 69 -1.31 -17.52 4.80
N TRP A 70 -2.42 -17.60 5.52
CA TRP A 70 -2.67 -18.65 6.52
C TRP A 70 -3.17 -19.96 5.91
N TRP A 71 -3.69 -19.94 4.67
CA TRP A 71 -4.33 -21.09 4.02
C TRP A 71 -3.39 -21.96 3.20
N SER A 72 -2.13 -21.58 3.01
CA SER A 72 -1.15 -22.40 2.29
C SER A 72 0.27 -22.24 2.83
N SER A 73 1.04 -21.28 2.35
CA SER A 73 2.49 -21.20 2.60
C SER A 73 2.88 -20.51 3.91
N GLY A 74 1.96 -19.84 4.59
CA GLY A 74 2.27 -19.03 5.78
C GLY A 74 3.09 -17.76 5.49
N ARG A 75 3.36 -17.45 4.22
CA ARG A 75 4.17 -16.30 3.80
C ARG A 75 3.40 -15.01 3.91
N PHE A 76 4.15 -13.93 4.13
CA PHE A 76 3.60 -12.58 4.07
C PHE A 76 3.53 -12.10 2.62
N PHE A 77 2.56 -11.23 2.36
CA PHE A 77 2.40 -10.55 1.08
C PHE A 77 1.93 -9.11 1.29
N THR A 78 2.19 -8.25 0.34
CA THR A 78 2.01 -6.81 0.47
C THR A 78 1.15 -6.26 -0.65
N TRP A 79 0.23 -5.38 -0.31
CA TRP A 79 -0.46 -4.50 -1.24
C TRP A 79 0.03 -3.07 -1.04
N THR A 80 0.17 -2.31 -2.13
CA THR A 80 0.55 -0.90 -2.13
C THR A 80 -0.54 -0.05 -2.78
N ARG A 81 -0.90 1.05 -2.13
CA ARG A 81 -2.03 1.91 -2.53
C ARG A 81 -1.72 2.71 -3.80
N SER A 82 -0.56 3.32 -3.91
CA SER A 82 -0.24 4.30 -4.96
C SER A 82 -0.30 3.71 -6.36
N ASN A 83 0.11 2.45 -6.53
CA ASN A 83 0.10 1.74 -7.81
C ASN A 83 -0.90 0.58 -7.86
N ASN A 84 -1.62 0.31 -6.75
CA ASN A 84 -2.60 -0.77 -6.60
C ASN A 84 -2.06 -2.15 -7.00
N MET A 85 -0.83 -2.45 -6.60
CA MET A 85 -0.13 -3.69 -6.95
C MET A 85 0.03 -4.61 -5.75
N TRP A 86 0.15 -5.90 -6.05
CA TRP A 86 0.35 -6.98 -5.08
C TRP A 86 1.69 -7.65 -5.25
N ARG A 87 2.38 -7.88 -4.15
CA ARG A 87 3.61 -8.67 -4.08
C ARG A 87 3.37 -9.91 -3.23
N VAL A 88 3.36 -11.11 -3.86
CA VAL A 88 3.08 -12.39 -3.21
C VAL A 88 4.13 -13.42 -3.62
N GLY A 89 5.06 -13.76 -2.76
CA GLY A 89 6.16 -14.66 -3.12
C GLY A 89 6.95 -14.15 -4.34
N CYS A 90 6.94 -14.86 -5.46
CA CYS A 90 7.54 -14.41 -6.72
C CYS A 90 6.59 -13.60 -7.61
N PHE A 91 5.31 -13.55 -7.25
CA PHE A 91 4.31 -12.81 -8.01
C PHE A 91 4.38 -11.30 -7.71
N TYR A 92 4.27 -10.49 -8.74
CA TYR A 92 4.03 -9.07 -8.68
C TYR A 92 3.05 -8.69 -9.79
N GLY A 93 1.91 -8.07 -9.45
CA GLY A 93 0.87 -7.78 -10.43
C GLY A 93 -0.38 -7.16 -9.82
N THR A 94 -1.39 -6.99 -10.64
CA THR A 94 -2.70 -6.44 -10.30
C THR A 94 -3.56 -7.42 -9.50
N SER A 95 -4.66 -6.92 -8.94
CA SER A 95 -5.65 -7.73 -8.22
C SER A 95 -6.22 -8.87 -9.06
N ASN A 96 -6.56 -8.60 -10.33
CA ASN A 96 -7.14 -9.61 -11.22
C ASN A 96 -6.12 -10.71 -11.54
N GLU A 97 -4.90 -10.33 -11.90
CA GLU A 97 -3.81 -11.28 -12.17
C GLU A 97 -3.50 -12.16 -10.95
N LEU A 98 -3.52 -11.57 -9.73
CA LEU A 98 -3.35 -12.33 -8.49
C LEU A 98 -4.45 -13.38 -8.31
N ILE A 99 -5.70 -13.00 -8.47
CA ILE A 99 -6.85 -13.89 -8.32
C ILE A 99 -6.80 -15.03 -9.35
N GLU A 100 -6.55 -14.69 -10.63
CA GLU A 100 -6.43 -15.68 -11.70
C GLU A 100 -5.31 -16.69 -11.42
N LYS A 101 -4.13 -16.21 -11.04
CA LYS A 101 -3.00 -17.06 -10.68
C LYS A 101 -3.34 -17.96 -9.49
N ALA A 102 -3.97 -17.40 -8.47
CA ALA A 102 -4.33 -18.15 -7.26
C ALA A 102 -5.34 -19.26 -7.54
N TYR A 103 -6.31 -19.04 -8.45
CA TYR A 103 -7.24 -20.10 -8.88
C TYR A 103 -6.56 -21.22 -9.68
N LYS A 104 -5.50 -20.90 -10.43
CA LYS A 104 -4.67 -21.92 -11.10
C LYS A 104 -3.92 -22.81 -10.10
N ASP A 105 -3.50 -22.23 -8.97
CA ASP A 105 -2.80 -22.97 -7.92
C ASP A 105 -3.78 -23.90 -7.15
N SER A 106 -4.92 -23.37 -6.70
CA SER A 106 -6.01 -24.15 -6.10
C SER A 106 -7.29 -23.31 -5.95
N LYS A 107 -8.44 -24.01 -5.87
CA LYS A 107 -9.74 -23.38 -5.60
C LYS A 107 -9.76 -22.65 -4.24
N LEU A 108 -9.10 -23.20 -3.23
CA LEU A 108 -8.99 -22.57 -1.90
C LEU A 108 -8.18 -21.27 -1.99
N SER A 109 -6.99 -21.33 -2.60
CA SER A 109 -6.15 -20.14 -2.77
C SER A 109 -6.89 -19.05 -3.55
N GLY A 110 -7.56 -19.39 -4.65
CA GLY A 110 -8.32 -18.42 -5.43
C GLY A 110 -9.41 -17.73 -4.61
N LYS A 111 -10.16 -18.47 -3.81
CA LYS A 111 -11.19 -17.91 -2.92
C LYS A 111 -10.60 -16.98 -1.85
N GLU A 112 -9.52 -17.39 -1.21
CA GLU A 112 -8.93 -16.61 -0.12
C GLU A 112 -8.25 -15.33 -0.62
N TYR A 113 -7.50 -15.39 -1.72
CA TYR A 113 -6.95 -14.17 -2.33
C TYR A 113 -8.05 -13.23 -2.82
N LYS A 114 -9.14 -13.78 -3.38
CA LYS A 114 -10.30 -12.94 -3.75
C LYS A 114 -10.91 -12.23 -2.54
N ARG A 115 -11.07 -12.89 -1.40
CA ARG A 115 -11.56 -12.26 -0.16
C ARG A 115 -10.66 -11.12 0.31
N VAL A 116 -9.34 -11.31 0.25
CA VAL A 116 -8.37 -10.28 0.62
C VAL A 116 -8.45 -9.08 -0.33
N VAL A 117 -8.55 -9.32 -1.63
CA VAL A 117 -8.71 -8.26 -2.64
C VAL A 117 -10.03 -7.52 -2.43
N ASP A 118 -11.13 -8.22 -2.21
CA ASP A 118 -12.45 -7.61 -1.93
C ASP A 118 -12.41 -6.74 -0.66
N TYR A 119 -11.70 -7.19 0.38
CA TYR A 119 -11.48 -6.40 1.59
C TYR A 119 -10.72 -5.10 1.30
N VAL A 120 -9.62 -5.15 0.56
CA VAL A 120 -8.85 -3.95 0.18
C VAL A 120 -9.71 -3.00 -0.66
N ASN A 121 -10.45 -3.51 -1.62
CA ASN A 121 -11.36 -2.71 -2.43
C ASN A 121 -12.44 -2.03 -1.58
N SER A 122 -12.95 -2.70 -0.54
CA SER A 122 -13.92 -2.11 0.39
C SER A 122 -13.35 -0.93 1.15
N ILE A 123 -12.10 -1.00 1.58
CA ILE A 123 -11.40 0.11 2.26
C ILE A 123 -11.21 1.30 1.30
N LEU A 124 -10.83 1.05 0.07
CA LEU A 124 -10.66 2.10 -0.94
C LEU A 124 -11.98 2.83 -1.22
N ASN A 125 -13.06 2.08 -1.38
CA ASN A 125 -14.39 2.64 -1.63
C ASN A 125 -14.91 3.48 -0.46
N VAL A 126 -14.68 3.06 0.79
CA VAL A 126 -15.05 3.85 1.99
C VAL A 126 -14.34 5.19 1.97
N ASN A 127 -13.05 5.23 1.68
CA ASN A 127 -12.30 6.49 1.61
C ASN A 127 -12.79 7.40 0.48
N GLU A 128 -13.22 6.85 -0.65
CA GLU A 128 -13.80 7.60 -1.75
C GLU A 128 -15.17 8.18 -1.37
N TYR A 129 -16.02 7.41 -0.71
CA TYR A 129 -17.32 7.88 -0.17
C TYR A 129 -17.15 8.99 0.85
N ASP A 130 -16.22 8.88 1.77
CA ASP A 130 -15.95 9.90 2.79
C ASP A 130 -15.41 11.20 2.16
N ASN A 131 -14.56 11.11 1.15
CA ASN A 131 -14.09 12.26 0.40
C ASN A 131 -15.22 12.95 -0.38
N ILE A 132 -16.08 12.19 -1.04
CA ILE A 132 -17.27 12.70 -1.74
C ILE A 132 -18.20 13.40 -0.74
N ARG A 133 -18.50 12.79 0.40
CA ARG A 133 -19.33 13.38 1.47
C ARG A 133 -18.74 14.70 1.98
N LYS A 134 -17.44 14.73 2.24
CA LYS A 134 -16.74 15.93 2.70
C LYS A 134 -16.84 17.05 1.67
N ASN A 135 -16.58 16.75 0.41
CA ASN A 135 -16.67 17.71 -0.69
C ASN A 135 -18.09 18.25 -0.89
N ILE A 136 -19.12 17.41 -0.78
CA ILE A 136 -20.53 17.83 -0.85
C ILE A 136 -20.86 18.75 0.31
N LYS A 137 -20.46 18.39 1.54
CA LYS A 137 -20.69 19.21 2.74
C LYS A 137 -20.04 20.59 2.63
N GLU A 138 -18.80 20.66 2.18
CA GLU A 138 -18.08 21.94 1.98
C GLU A 138 -18.74 22.80 0.91
N ARG A 139 -19.18 22.21 -0.21
CA ARG A 139 -19.93 22.92 -1.26
C ARG A 139 -21.26 23.47 -0.77
N LEU A 140 -22.00 22.69 0.02
CA LEU A 140 -23.26 23.13 0.62
C LEU A 140 -23.03 24.28 1.61
N LEU A 141 -22.05 24.14 2.52
CA LEU A 141 -21.67 25.20 3.46
C LEU A 141 -21.24 26.49 2.76
N SER A 142 -20.49 26.40 1.68
CA SER A 142 -20.09 27.53 0.86
C SER A 142 -21.29 28.24 0.22
N LYS A 143 -22.27 27.48 -0.29
CA LYS A 143 -23.51 28.05 -0.84
C LYS A 143 -24.35 28.72 0.24
N ILE A 144 -24.49 28.12 1.41
CA ILE A 144 -25.21 28.68 2.55
C ILE A 144 -24.56 29.97 3.02
N ARG A 145 -23.25 30.03 3.15
CA ARG A 145 -22.51 31.27 3.51
C ARG A 145 -22.71 32.37 2.50
N LYS A 146 -22.79 32.06 1.20
CA LYS A 146 -23.08 33.05 0.16
C LYS A 146 -24.51 33.59 0.20
N LEU A 147 -25.46 32.79 0.66
CA LEU A 147 -26.87 33.17 0.75
C LEU A 147 -27.20 33.97 2.02
N PHE A 148 -26.56 33.63 3.13
CA PHE A 148 -26.88 34.18 4.46
C PHE A 148 -25.72 34.98 5.10
N GLY A 149 -24.56 35.04 4.46
CA GLY A 149 -23.42 35.82 4.92
C GLY A 149 -23.52 37.28 4.43
N LYS A 150 -24.20 38.10 5.20
CA LYS A 150 -24.03 39.56 5.20
C LYS A 150 -23.37 39.94 6.50
#